data_73e32f8708dd937285748dc3878d6642
#
_entry.id   73e32f8708dd937285748dc3878d6642
#
_cell.length_a   1.000
_cell.length_b   1.000
_cell.length_c   1.000
_cell.angle_alpha   90.00
_cell.angle_beta   90.00
_cell.angle_gamma   90.00
#
_symmetry.space_group_name_H-M   'P 1'
#
loop_
_entity.id
_entity.type
_entity.pdbx_description
1 polymer ?
#
loop_
_entity_poly.entity_id
_entity_poly.type
_entity_poly.pdbx_seq_one_letter_code
_entity_poly.pdbx_strand_id
1 'polypeptide(L)'
;FGDAERAAELLEEIARGTVLGRVLGEGAVIAGRVLGVTRVPAVKGQAMPSYDPRAVKGLGVTYATSPMGADHTSGQTVRAQVDHLSPEGQAKVSQNAQIAAAVVDSLGFCLFVSGVVGSRPDIVADLIRGRFGWDWKPEQVMALGRLTLRNEHRFNRLAGFTSAHDRLPRWMYEEELPDTGTVFDVPDEDLDAVVEELS
;
A
#
# COMPACT_ATOMS: atom_id res chain seq x y z
N PHE A 1 -23.63 7.76 7.85
CA PHE A 1 -22.44 7.29 8.55
C PHE A 1 -22.78 7.10 10.05
N GLY A 2 -22.25 6.05 10.68
CA GLY A 2 -22.54 5.75 12.10
C GLY A 2 -23.81 4.93 12.36
N ASP A 3 -24.58 4.57 11.35
CA ASP A 3 -25.75 3.69 11.47
C ASP A 3 -25.33 2.23 11.48
N ALA A 4 -25.21 1.65 12.67
CA ALA A 4 -24.76 0.27 12.86
C ALA A 4 -25.81 -0.76 12.41
N GLU A 5 -27.12 -0.44 12.55
CA GLU A 5 -28.21 -1.34 12.13
C GLU A 5 -28.20 -1.45 10.60
N ARG A 6 -28.11 -0.31 9.91
CA ARG A 6 -28.00 -0.31 8.46
C ARG A 6 -26.75 -1.00 7.93
N ALA A 7 -25.62 -0.85 8.62
CA ALA A 7 -24.40 -1.57 8.27
C ALA A 7 -24.57 -3.10 8.39
N ALA A 8 -25.23 -3.58 9.46
CA ALA A 8 -25.51 -4.99 9.63
C ALA A 8 -26.44 -5.53 8.53
N GLU A 9 -27.51 -4.79 8.19
CA GLU A 9 -28.41 -5.15 7.07
C GLU A 9 -27.65 -5.29 5.75
N LEU A 10 -26.74 -4.36 5.43
CA LEU A 10 -25.95 -4.41 4.20
C LEU A 10 -25.01 -5.63 4.18
N LEU A 11 -24.42 -6.00 5.31
CA LEU A 11 -23.62 -7.21 5.42
C LEU A 11 -24.45 -8.47 5.18
N GLU A 12 -25.70 -8.51 5.70
CA GLU A 12 -26.62 -9.62 5.41
C GLU A 12 -27.03 -9.66 3.94
N GLU A 13 -27.24 -8.51 3.31
CA GLU A 13 -27.53 -8.46 1.86
C GLU A 13 -26.37 -9.01 1.03
N ILE A 14 -25.11 -8.69 1.40
CA ILE A 14 -23.91 -9.25 0.79
C ILE A 14 -23.90 -10.78 0.96
N ALA A 15 -24.11 -11.26 2.19
CA ALA A 15 -24.10 -12.69 2.49
C ALA A 15 -25.21 -13.46 1.76
N ARG A 16 -26.37 -12.87 1.57
CA ARG A 16 -27.50 -13.47 0.81
C ARG A 16 -27.33 -13.35 -0.71
N GLY A 17 -26.40 -12.54 -1.21
CA GLY A 17 -26.17 -12.32 -2.64
C GLY A 17 -27.35 -11.65 -3.33
N THR A 18 -28.05 -10.74 -2.66
CA THR A 18 -29.09 -9.91 -3.30
C THR A 18 -28.50 -9.06 -4.40
N VAL A 19 -29.29 -8.39 -5.22
CA VAL A 19 -28.78 -7.52 -6.30
C VAL A 19 -27.85 -6.44 -5.73
N LEU A 20 -28.25 -5.74 -4.68
CA LEU A 20 -27.41 -4.76 -4.01
C LEU A 20 -26.21 -5.42 -3.32
N GLY A 21 -26.43 -6.53 -2.63
CA GLY A 21 -25.39 -7.26 -1.92
C GLY A 21 -24.27 -7.73 -2.85
N ARG A 22 -24.58 -8.23 -4.05
CA ARG A 22 -23.57 -8.59 -5.05
C ARG A 22 -22.77 -7.37 -5.53
N VAL A 23 -23.41 -6.23 -5.75
CA VAL A 23 -22.72 -5.00 -6.14
C VAL A 23 -21.75 -4.54 -5.05
N LEU A 24 -22.20 -4.55 -3.78
CA LEU A 24 -21.38 -4.15 -2.65
C LEU A 24 -20.23 -5.14 -2.39
N GLY A 25 -20.49 -6.44 -2.55
CA GLY A 25 -19.51 -7.52 -2.37
C GLY A 25 -18.35 -7.48 -3.38
N GLU A 26 -18.52 -6.83 -4.54
CA GLU A 26 -17.45 -6.61 -5.52
C GLU A 26 -16.49 -5.47 -5.12
N GLY A 27 -16.71 -4.84 -3.98
CA GLY A 27 -15.83 -3.81 -3.42
C GLY A 27 -16.10 -2.40 -3.91
N ALA A 28 -15.34 -1.46 -3.33
CA ALA A 28 -15.62 -0.02 -3.46
C ALA A 28 -15.60 0.50 -4.89
N VAL A 29 -14.70 0.00 -5.74
CA VAL A 29 -14.55 0.46 -7.14
C VAL A 29 -15.77 0.09 -7.97
N ILE A 30 -16.23 -1.15 -7.89
CA ILE A 30 -17.39 -1.63 -8.65
C ILE A 30 -18.67 -1.01 -8.08
N ALA A 31 -18.81 -1.00 -6.76
CA ALA A 31 -19.95 -0.36 -6.10
C ALA A 31 -20.05 1.13 -6.48
N GLY A 32 -18.93 1.85 -6.42
CA GLY A 32 -18.88 3.26 -6.83
C GLY A 32 -19.30 3.46 -8.28
N ARG A 33 -18.81 2.64 -9.19
CA ARG A 33 -19.16 2.71 -10.63
C ARG A 33 -20.66 2.47 -10.86
N VAL A 34 -21.23 1.44 -10.22
CA VAL A 34 -22.65 1.10 -10.37
C VAL A 34 -23.56 2.16 -9.74
N LEU A 35 -23.15 2.73 -8.62
CA LEU A 35 -23.92 3.73 -7.88
C LEU A 35 -23.65 5.18 -8.32
N GLY A 36 -22.78 5.39 -9.32
CA GLY A 36 -22.46 6.72 -9.85
C GLY A 36 -21.59 7.57 -8.92
N VAL A 37 -20.85 6.95 -8.00
CA VAL A 37 -19.90 7.62 -7.10
C VAL A 37 -18.55 7.75 -7.79
N THR A 38 -18.07 8.99 -7.97
CA THR A 38 -16.80 9.27 -8.67
C THR A 38 -15.60 9.40 -7.75
N ARG A 39 -15.82 9.76 -6.46
CA ARG A 39 -14.75 9.95 -5.47
C ARG A 39 -14.51 8.66 -4.66
N VAL A 40 -14.11 7.60 -5.36
CA VAL A 40 -13.78 6.32 -4.72
C VAL A 40 -12.29 6.34 -4.32
N PRO A 41 -11.95 6.21 -3.02
CA PRO A 41 -10.56 6.15 -2.57
C PRO A 41 -10.00 4.72 -2.80
N ALA A 42 -9.45 4.47 -3.98
CA ALA A 42 -8.92 3.15 -4.32
C ALA A 42 -7.78 3.26 -5.33
N VAL A 43 -6.80 2.35 -5.25
CA VAL A 43 -5.73 2.18 -6.24
C VAL A 43 -5.66 0.70 -6.62
N LYS A 44 -5.53 0.40 -7.90
CA LYS A 44 -5.49 -0.97 -8.45
C LYS A 44 -6.66 -1.86 -7.97
N GLY A 45 -7.82 -1.25 -7.73
CA GLY A 45 -9.02 -1.95 -7.23
C GLY A 45 -9.10 -2.10 -5.71
N GLN A 46 -8.03 -1.88 -4.98
CA GLN A 46 -7.97 -1.94 -3.52
C GLN A 46 -8.43 -0.61 -2.90
N ALA A 47 -9.41 -0.67 -2.00
CA ALA A 47 -9.86 0.49 -1.25
C ALA A 47 -8.82 0.93 -0.21
N MET A 48 -8.64 2.24 -0.07
CA MET A 48 -7.71 2.81 0.91
C MET A 48 -8.20 2.58 2.33
N PRO A 49 -7.33 2.19 3.26
CA PRO A 49 -7.63 2.25 4.69
C PRO A 49 -7.67 3.72 5.17
N SER A 50 -8.04 3.92 6.44
CA SER A 50 -8.33 5.24 7.02
C SER A 50 -7.09 6.13 7.26
N TYR A 51 -6.13 6.11 6.35
CA TYR A 51 -4.98 7.03 6.34
C TYR A 51 -5.04 7.86 5.06
N ASP A 52 -5.25 9.17 5.22
CA ASP A 52 -5.37 10.05 4.06
C ASP A 52 -4.00 10.38 3.45
N PRO A 53 -3.77 10.07 2.16
CA PRO A 53 -2.50 10.32 1.48
C PRO A 53 -2.10 11.80 1.45
N ARG A 54 -3.05 12.71 1.57
CA ARG A 54 -2.79 14.16 1.60
C ARG A 54 -2.13 14.62 2.89
N ALA A 55 -2.34 13.85 3.99
CA ALA A 55 -1.73 14.12 5.30
C ALA A 55 -0.55 13.18 5.62
N VAL A 56 -0.46 12.01 4.96
CA VAL A 56 0.65 11.06 5.13
C VAL A 56 1.18 10.70 3.75
N LYS A 57 1.93 11.63 3.14
CA LYS A 57 2.35 11.54 1.74
C LYS A 57 3.20 10.30 1.43
N GLY A 58 4.07 9.87 2.34
CA GLY A 58 4.83 8.64 2.17
C GLY A 58 3.94 7.39 2.05
N LEU A 59 2.81 7.36 2.78
CA LEU A 59 1.83 6.29 2.62
C LEU A 59 1.06 6.42 1.30
N GLY A 60 0.80 7.64 0.84
CA GLY A 60 0.27 7.89 -0.50
C GLY A 60 1.17 7.32 -1.60
N VAL A 61 2.50 7.46 -1.47
CA VAL A 61 3.47 6.81 -2.37
C VAL A 61 3.30 5.29 -2.31
N THR A 62 3.21 4.70 -1.10
CA THR A 62 2.97 3.26 -0.95
C THR A 62 1.70 2.81 -1.67
N TYR A 63 0.58 3.53 -1.49
CA TYR A 63 -0.69 3.20 -2.15
C TYR A 63 -0.60 3.26 -3.68
N ALA A 64 0.11 4.25 -4.20
CA ALA A 64 0.29 4.40 -5.64
C ALA A 64 1.20 3.30 -6.21
N THR A 65 2.35 3.06 -5.58
CA THR A 65 3.44 2.28 -6.16
C THR A 65 3.47 0.82 -5.76
N SER A 66 2.82 0.43 -4.63
CA SER A 66 2.77 -0.97 -4.21
C SER A 66 2.12 -1.87 -5.27
N PRO A 67 2.63 -3.08 -5.52
CA PRO A 67 2.00 -4.05 -6.39
C PRO A 67 0.55 -4.40 -6.00
N MET A 68 0.22 -4.34 -4.72
CA MET A 68 -1.12 -4.62 -4.18
C MET A 68 -2.10 -3.47 -4.39
N GLY A 69 -1.61 -2.24 -4.62
CA GLY A 69 -2.43 -1.04 -4.60
C GLY A 69 -2.56 -0.44 -3.19
N ALA A 70 -3.73 0.11 -2.84
CA ALA A 70 -3.91 0.91 -1.63
C ALA A 70 -3.95 0.07 -0.33
N ASP A 71 -2.86 -0.59 0.01
CA ASP A 71 -2.71 -1.30 1.27
C ASP A 71 -1.59 -0.68 2.14
N HIS A 72 -1.96 -0.28 3.38
CA HIS A 72 -1.00 0.29 4.32
C HIS A 72 0.00 -0.73 4.86
N THR A 73 -0.30 -2.03 4.76
CA THR A 73 0.60 -3.10 5.23
C THR A 73 1.75 -3.34 4.26
N SER A 74 1.59 -2.94 3.00
CA SER A 74 2.63 -3.04 1.97
C SER A 74 3.83 -2.11 2.20
N GLY A 75 3.73 -1.14 3.13
CA GLY A 75 4.81 -0.20 3.43
C GLY A 75 4.34 0.95 4.30
N GLN A 76 4.11 0.68 5.60
CA GLN A 76 3.61 1.68 6.55
C GLN A 76 4.65 2.74 6.88
N THR A 77 4.34 4.01 6.61
CA THR A 77 5.25 5.15 6.83
C THR A 77 4.84 6.07 7.97
N VAL A 78 3.67 5.88 8.59
CA VAL A 78 3.10 6.80 9.59
C VAL A 78 4.00 7.05 10.81
N ARG A 79 4.93 6.13 11.10
CA ARG A 79 5.90 6.25 12.20
C ARG A 79 7.29 6.74 11.75
N ALA A 80 7.46 7.05 10.47
CA ALA A 80 8.72 7.60 9.97
C ALA A 80 8.96 8.99 10.56
N GLN A 81 10.22 9.30 10.85
CA GLN A 81 10.62 10.60 11.42
C GLN A 81 10.85 11.60 10.28
N VAL A 82 9.77 12.01 9.63
CA VAL A 82 9.74 12.94 8.50
C VAL A 82 8.57 13.90 8.64
N ASP A 83 8.61 15.02 7.92
CA ASP A 83 7.42 15.87 7.77
C ASP A 83 6.45 15.19 6.80
N HIS A 84 5.38 14.62 7.33
CA HIS A 84 4.37 13.90 6.55
C HIS A 84 3.58 14.78 5.58
N LEU A 85 3.57 16.10 5.79
CA LEU A 85 2.87 17.06 4.94
C LEU A 85 3.75 17.59 3.80
N SER A 86 5.06 17.36 3.84
CA SER A 86 5.98 17.70 2.76
C SER A 86 6.12 16.54 1.77
N PRO A 87 6.16 16.76 0.45
CA PRO A 87 6.46 15.72 -0.53
C PRO A 87 7.92 15.26 -0.52
N GLU A 88 8.81 16.07 0.07
CA GLU A 88 10.26 15.83 0.04
C GLU A 88 10.66 14.53 0.76
N GLY A 89 11.41 13.68 0.08
CA GLY A 89 11.93 12.42 0.63
C GLY A 89 10.91 11.29 0.82
N GLN A 90 9.61 11.54 0.59
CA GLN A 90 8.56 10.57 0.83
C GLN A 90 8.69 9.31 -0.03
N ALA A 91 9.12 9.45 -1.27
CA ALA A 91 9.38 8.34 -2.18
C ALA A 91 10.39 7.35 -1.58
N LYS A 92 11.51 7.85 -1.05
CA LYS A 92 12.55 7.01 -0.44
C LYS A 92 12.10 6.35 0.87
N VAL A 93 11.35 7.07 1.68
CA VAL A 93 10.76 6.54 2.93
C VAL A 93 9.81 5.39 2.62
N SER A 94 8.91 5.59 1.65
CA SER A 94 7.97 4.57 1.19
C SER A 94 8.68 3.35 0.60
N GLN A 95 9.65 3.56 -0.30
CA GLN A 95 10.42 2.48 -0.91
C GLN A 95 11.07 1.56 0.13
N ASN A 96 11.72 2.15 1.13
CA ASN A 96 12.37 1.38 2.20
C ASN A 96 11.33 0.60 3.04
N ALA A 97 10.18 1.21 3.32
CA ALA A 97 9.10 0.57 4.04
C ALA A 97 8.49 -0.61 3.24
N GLN A 98 8.32 -0.45 1.93
CA GLN A 98 7.83 -1.52 1.05
C GLN A 98 8.81 -2.71 1.01
N ILE A 99 10.11 -2.45 0.89
CA ILE A 99 11.13 -3.51 0.91
C ILE A 99 11.09 -4.27 2.23
N ALA A 100 11.00 -3.56 3.36
CA ALA A 100 10.93 -4.20 4.68
C ALA A 100 9.64 -5.02 4.85
N ALA A 101 8.49 -4.51 4.37
CA ALA A 101 7.23 -5.23 4.37
C ALA A 101 7.32 -6.52 3.54
N ALA A 102 7.89 -6.45 2.34
CA ALA A 102 8.06 -7.63 1.48
C ALA A 102 8.96 -8.70 2.11
N VAL A 103 9.97 -8.31 2.92
CA VAL A 103 10.77 -9.28 3.72
C VAL A 103 9.89 -9.95 4.79
N VAL A 104 9.11 -9.16 5.53
CA VAL A 104 8.19 -9.64 6.57
C VAL A 104 7.23 -10.69 6.01
N ASP A 105 6.59 -10.36 4.90
CA ASP A 105 5.60 -11.21 4.23
C ASP A 105 6.23 -12.47 3.65
N SER A 106 7.38 -12.34 2.98
CA SER A 106 8.09 -13.47 2.39
C SER A 106 8.57 -14.50 3.43
N LEU A 107 8.85 -14.05 4.65
CA LEU A 107 9.30 -14.91 5.76
C LEU A 107 8.16 -15.34 6.67
N GLY A 108 6.93 -14.90 6.43
CA GLY A 108 5.75 -15.24 7.23
C GLY A 108 5.75 -14.63 8.63
N PHE A 109 6.44 -13.51 8.82
CA PHE A 109 6.40 -12.79 10.09
C PHE A 109 5.09 -11.99 10.24
N CYS A 110 4.65 -11.82 11.47
CA CYS A 110 3.56 -10.90 11.76
C CYS A 110 3.98 -9.45 11.50
N LEU A 111 3.09 -8.65 10.89
CA LEU A 111 3.33 -7.21 10.64
C LEU A 111 3.77 -6.45 11.90
N PHE A 112 3.27 -6.80 13.08
CA PHE A 112 3.63 -6.12 14.34
C PHE A 112 5.10 -6.28 14.75
N VAL A 113 5.85 -7.19 14.14
CA VAL A 113 7.31 -7.30 14.32
C VAL A 113 8.11 -6.66 13.18
N SER A 114 7.46 -6.04 12.21
CA SER A 114 8.10 -5.44 11.03
C SER A 114 9.15 -4.39 11.36
N GLY A 115 8.96 -3.62 12.44
CA GLY A 115 9.93 -2.65 12.91
C GLY A 115 11.30 -3.26 13.27
N VAL A 116 11.31 -4.49 13.77
CA VAL A 116 12.55 -5.22 14.04
C VAL A 116 13.21 -5.66 12.74
N VAL A 117 12.43 -6.21 11.79
CA VAL A 117 12.95 -6.66 10.49
C VAL A 117 13.62 -5.51 9.74
N GLY A 118 12.95 -4.34 9.66
CA GLY A 118 13.48 -3.18 8.96
C GLY A 118 14.71 -2.55 9.63
N SER A 119 14.77 -2.54 10.98
CA SER A 119 15.86 -1.92 11.74
C SER A 119 17.01 -2.89 12.11
N ARG A 120 16.73 -4.18 12.16
CA ARG A 120 17.67 -5.23 12.61
C ARG A 120 17.66 -6.44 11.66
N PRO A 121 17.98 -6.27 10.37
CA PRO A 121 18.05 -7.39 9.42
C PRO A 121 19.13 -8.44 9.80
N ASP A 122 20.09 -8.07 10.64
CA ASP A 122 21.06 -8.98 11.25
C ASP A 122 20.38 -10.07 12.09
N ILE A 123 19.40 -9.73 12.91
CA ILE A 123 18.62 -10.71 13.69
C ILE A 123 17.89 -11.70 12.75
N VAL A 124 17.33 -11.20 11.67
CA VAL A 124 16.67 -12.06 10.67
C VAL A 124 17.66 -13.00 10.00
N ALA A 125 18.85 -12.51 9.66
CA ALA A 125 19.93 -13.33 9.11
C ALA A 125 20.35 -14.45 10.08
N ASP A 126 20.44 -14.13 11.38
CA ASP A 126 20.76 -15.12 12.43
C ASP A 126 19.66 -16.18 12.59
N LEU A 127 18.40 -15.80 12.51
CA LEU A 127 17.26 -16.74 12.52
C LEU A 127 17.30 -17.68 11.31
N ILE A 128 17.57 -17.15 10.11
CA ILE A 128 17.72 -17.94 8.88
C ILE A 128 18.90 -18.92 9.02
N ARG A 129 20.03 -18.47 9.54
CA ARG A 129 21.19 -19.33 9.82
C ARG A 129 20.84 -20.44 10.80
N GLY A 130 20.16 -20.10 11.91
CA GLY A 130 19.76 -21.08 12.92
C GLY A 130 18.77 -22.12 12.41
N ARG A 131 17.82 -21.70 11.54
CA ARG A 131 16.77 -22.60 11.04
C ARG A 131 17.18 -23.44 9.84
N PHE A 132 17.96 -22.84 8.89
CA PHE A 132 18.26 -23.45 7.59
C PHE A 132 19.75 -23.74 7.39
N GLY A 133 20.64 -23.24 8.25
CA GLY A 133 22.09 -23.35 8.08
C GLY A 133 22.65 -22.42 6.98
N TRP A 134 21.86 -21.49 6.45
CA TRP A 134 22.31 -20.56 5.42
C TRP A 134 23.03 -19.37 6.04
N ASP A 135 24.25 -19.10 5.58
CA ASP A 135 25.05 -17.96 6.09
C ASP A 135 24.68 -16.66 5.38
N TRP A 136 23.42 -16.26 5.52
CA TRP A 136 22.94 -14.99 5.00
C TRP A 136 23.50 -13.83 5.79
N LYS A 137 23.74 -12.73 5.07
CA LYS A 137 24.08 -11.42 5.63
C LYS A 137 22.86 -10.51 5.61
N PRO A 138 22.84 -9.39 6.38
CA PRO A 138 21.73 -8.43 6.39
C PRO A 138 21.33 -7.94 5.00
N GLU A 139 22.29 -7.73 4.11
CA GLU A 139 22.06 -7.29 2.73
C GLU A 139 21.24 -8.30 1.92
N GLN A 140 21.44 -9.60 2.17
CA GLN A 140 20.70 -10.67 1.50
C GLN A 140 19.26 -10.76 2.02
N VAL A 141 19.02 -10.44 3.30
CA VAL A 141 17.67 -10.31 3.85
C VAL A 141 16.91 -9.20 3.12
N MET A 142 17.52 -8.02 2.99
CA MET A 142 16.88 -6.90 2.27
C MET A 142 16.78 -7.16 0.77
N ALA A 143 17.70 -7.93 0.18
CA ALA A 143 17.64 -8.35 -1.22
C ALA A 143 16.45 -9.28 -1.50
N LEU A 144 16.02 -10.09 -0.51
CA LEU A 144 14.79 -10.90 -0.63
C LEU A 144 13.57 -10.00 -0.87
N GLY A 145 13.40 -8.95 -0.06
CA GLY A 145 12.28 -8.01 -0.23
C GLY A 145 12.27 -7.32 -1.60
N ARG A 146 13.45 -6.88 -2.06
CA ARG A 146 13.58 -6.30 -3.43
C ARG A 146 13.23 -7.31 -4.52
N LEU A 147 13.68 -8.56 -4.38
CA LEU A 147 13.38 -9.61 -5.35
C LEU A 147 11.88 -9.93 -5.38
N THR A 148 11.22 -9.98 -4.22
CA THR A 148 9.78 -10.18 -4.12
C THR A 148 9.04 -9.09 -4.85
N LEU A 149 9.29 -7.82 -4.51
CA LEU A 149 8.65 -6.67 -5.16
C LEU A 149 8.89 -6.65 -6.67
N ARG A 150 10.12 -6.95 -7.13
CA ARG A 150 10.44 -7.06 -8.55
C ARG A 150 9.59 -8.10 -9.25
N ASN A 151 9.42 -9.27 -8.66
CA ASN A 151 8.59 -10.33 -9.25
C ASN A 151 7.12 -9.94 -9.30
N GLU A 152 6.60 -9.27 -8.26
CA GLU A 152 5.22 -8.81 -8.19
C GLU A 152 4.94 -7.69 -9.20
N HIS A 153 5.84 -6.70 -9.33
CA HIS A 153 5.74 -5.67 -10.36
C HIS A 153 5.81 -6.27 -11.76
N ARG A 154 6.73 -7.21 -11.99
CA ARG A 154 6.80 -7.93 -13.26
C ARG A 154 5.50 -8.68 -13.57
N PHE A 155 4.91 -9.35 -12.58
CA PHE A 155 3.62 -10.01 -12.74
C PHE A 155 2.55 -9.01 -13.15
N ASN A 156 2.45 -7.88 -12.46
CA ASN A 156 1.49 -6.82 -12.78
C ASN A 156 1.68 -6.27 -14.20
N ARG A 157 2.92 -6.00 -14.62
CA ARG A 157 3.20 -5.56 -16.01
C ARG A 157 2.73 -6.60 -17.04
N LEU A 158 2.97 -7.89 -16.79
CA LEU A 158 2.50 -8.97 -17.66
C LEU A 158 0.97 -9.12 -17.67
N ALA A 159 0.32 -8.78 -16.55
CA ALA A 159 -1.14 -8.74 -16.44
C ALA A 159 -1.77 -7.46 -17.07
N GLY A 160 -0.95 -6.55 -17.62
CA GLY A 160 -1.42 -5.35 -18.32
C GLY A 160 -1.48 -4.08 -17.49
N PHE A 161 -0.97 -4.09 -16.25
CA PHE A 161 -0.83 -2.85 -15.48
C PHE A 161 0.30 -1.98 -16.07
N THR A 162 0.08 -0.68 -16.08
CA THR A 162 1.00 0.34 -16.59
C THR A 162 1.24 1.40 -15.52
N SER A 163 2.14 2.36 -15.75
CA SER A 163 2.37 3.51 -14.86
C SER A 163 1.10 4.30 -14.54
N ALA A 164 0.11 4.32 -15.44
CA ALA A 164 -1.18 4.96 -15.16
C ALA A 164 -1.95 4.32 -14.00
N HIS A 165 -1.65 3.07 -13.65
CA HIS A 165 -2.25 2.38 -12.49
C HIS A 165 -1.48 2.65 -11.20
N ASP A 166 -0.27 3.22 -11.28
CA ASP A 166 0.59 3.57 -10.16
C ASP A 166 0.33 5.02 -9.71
N ARG A 167 -0.95 5.42 -9.64
CA ARG A 167 -1.39 6.79 -9.29
C ARG A 167 -2.56 6.74 -8.30
N LEU A 168 -2.66 7.77 -7.48
CA LEU A 168 -3.83 7.97 -6.63
C LEU A 168 -5.02 8.48 -7.47
N PRO A 169 -6.26 8.42 -6.95
CA PRO A 169 -7.40 9.08 -7.57
C PRO A 169 -7.16 10.59 -7.74
N ARG A 170 -7.52 11.11 -8.91
CA ARG A 170 -7.22 12.49 -9.33
C ARG A 170 -7.63 13.56 -8.31
N TRP A 171 -8.77 13.40 -7.66
CA TRP A 171 -9.26 14.34 -6.67
C TRP A 171 -8.32 14.51 -5.46
N MET A 172 -7.44 13.55 -5.15
CA MET A 172 -6.46 13.67 -4.07
C MET A 172 -5.31 14.63 -4.40
N TYR A 173 -5.07 14.89 -5.68
CA TYR A 173 -4.11 15.89 -6.16
C TYR A 173 -4.72 17.29 -6.28
N GLU A 174 -6.06 17.40 -6.32
CA GLU A 174 -6.77 18.64 -6.64
C GLU A 174 -7.55 19.22 -5.46
N GLU A 175 -7.99 18.37 -4.51
CA GLU A 175 -8.83 18.77 -3.40
C GLU A 175 -8.06 18.77 -2.09
N GLU A 176 -7.97 19.92 -1.44
CA GLU A 176 -7.33 20.05 -0.14
C GLU A 176 -8.05 19.25 0.94
N LEU A 177 -7.27 18.61 1.83
CA LEU A 177 -7.77 18.03 3.05
C LEU A 177 -8.12 19.16 4.03
N PRO A 178 -9.37 19.30 4.50
CA PRO A 178 -9.80 20.47 5.27
C PRO A 178 -8.99 20.75 6.53
N ASP A 179 -8.52 19.69 7.20
CA ASP A 179 -7.81 19.83 8.48
C ASP A 179 -6.36 20.31 8.32
N THR A 180 -5.73 20.07 7.18
CA THR A 180 -4.32 20.39 6.93
C THR A 180 -4.11 21.40 5.81
N GLY A 181 -5.12 21.62 4.95
CA GLY A 181 -5.00 22.46 3.75
C GLY A 181 -4.04 21.89 2.70
N THR A 182 -3.78 20.57 2.73
CA THR A 182 -2.81 19.90 1.84
C THR A 182 -3.49 19.00 0.82
N VAL A 183 -2.85 18.86 -0.35
CA VAL A 183 -3.14 17.85 -1.38
C VAL A 183 -2.04 16.81 -1.42
N PHE A 184 -2.24 15.73 -2.15
CA PHE A 184 -1.14 14.83 -2.49
C PHE A 184 -0.35 15.43 -3.66
N ASP A 185 0.85 15.90 -3.39
CA ASP A 185 1.71 16.66 -4.32
C ASP A 185 3.10 16.02 -4.50
N VAL A 186 3.25 14.73 -4.18
CA VAL A 186 4.47 14.00 -4.53
C VAL A 186 4.54 13.91 -6.06
N PRO A 187 5.67 14.32 -6.69
CA PRO A 187 5.80 14.33 -8.15
C PRO A 187 5.61 12.94 -8.78
N ASP A 188 5.02 12.90 -9.96
CA ASP A 188 4.82 11.66 -10.71
C ASP A 188 6.15 10.97 -11.06
N GLU A 189 7.20 11.76 -11.30
CA GLU A 189 8.56 11.28 -11.56
C GLU A 189 9.11 10.49 -10.36
N ASP A 190 8.82 10.93 -9.15
CA ASP A 190 9.23 10.24 -7.92
C ASP A 190 8.49 8.91 -7.75
N LEU A 191 7.19 8.86 -8.09
CA LEU A 191 6.42 7.62 -8.10
C LEU A 191 6.97 6.63 -9.13
N ASP A 192 7.24 7.10 -10.34
CA ASP A 192 7.81 6.28 -11.41
C ASP A 192 9.19 5.75 -11.02
N ALA A 193 10.05 6.57 -10.40
CA ALA A 193 11.36 6.16 -9.92
C ALA A 193 11.27 5.05 -8.86
N VAL A 194 10.32 5.12 -7.93
CA VAL A 194 10.10 4.04 -6.94
C VAL A 194 9.77 2.73 -7.64
N VAL A 195 8.87 2.74 -8.63
CA VAL A 195 8.49 1.54 -9.36
C VAL A 195 9.65 1.00 -10.20
N GLU A 196 10.41 1.87 -10.88
CA GLU A 196 11.56 1.48 -11.69
C GLU A 196 12.66 0.81 -10.85
N GLU A 197 12.97 1.36 -9.67
CA GLU A 197 13.97 0.79 -8.77
C GLU A 197 13.53 -0.55 -8.15
N LEU A 198 12.22 -0.78 -8.04
CA LEU A 198 11.63 -2.01 -7.48
C LEU A 198 11.21 -3.04 -8.56
N SER A 199 11.38 -2.73 -9.84
CA SER A 199 10.94 -3.57 -10.99
C SER A 199 12.02 -4.49 -11.58
#